data_e694579188e9fe40b17f1cb10a4ee737
#
_entry.id   e694579188e9fe40b17f1cb10a4ee737
#
_cell.length_a   1.000
_cell.length_b   1.000
_cell.length_c   1.000
_cell.angle_alpha   90.00
_cell.angle_beta   90.00
_cell.angle_gamma   90.00
#
_symmetry.space_group_name_H-M   'P 1'
#
loop_
_entity.id
_entity.type
_entity.pdbx_description
1 polymer ?
#
loop_
_entity_poly.entity_id
_entity_poly.type
_entity_poly.pdbx_seq_one_letter_code
_entity_poly.pdbx_strand_id
1 'polypeptide(L)'
;MRYIVVDLEATCWEDVRDYDRMEIIEIGAVELPAADSFPTREFSRFVRPTIEPELSPFCQQLTTIRQRDVDRASEFPAVFAEFVEWTGDEPFVLCSWGGYDLTQFRIDCDRHGLSLPKSFERHVNLKKEFARLAGLRKSCGMKGALSHLGLPLEGTHHRGIDDARNIARIAAVILPRLSPLSD
;
A
#
# COMPACT_ATOMS: atom_id res chain seq x y z
N MET A 1 -4.82 -9.98 16.81
CA MET A 1 -3.96 -10.00 15.61
C MET A 1 -3.92 -8.60 15.06
N ARG A 2 -2.73 -8.05 14.86
CA ARG A 2 -2.43 -6.72 14.32
C ARG A 2 -2.44 -6.76 12.79
N TYR A 3 -2.89 -5.69 12.14
CA TYR A 3 -2.90 -5.57 10.67
C TYR A 3 -2.18 -4.30 10.27
N ILE A 4 -1.38 -4.40 9.22
CA ILE A 4 -0.73 -3.24 8.58
C ILE A 4 -1.31 -3.10 7.19
N VAL A 5 -2.07 -2.05 6.99
CA VAL A 5 -2.66 -1.70 5.68
C VAL A 5 -1.69 -0.80 4.95
N VAL A 6 -1.23 -1.22 3.79
CA VAL A 6 -0.25 -0.49 2.97
C VAL A 6 -0.85 -0.14 1.62
N ASP A 7 -0.45 1.00 1.10
CA ASP A 7 -0.64 1.43 -0.28
C ASP A 7 0.63 2.12 -0.76
N LEU A 8 1.07 1.76 -1.96
CA LEU A 8 2.32 2.24 -2.56
C LEU A 8 2.02 3.06 -3.81
N GLU A 9 2.73 4.18 -3.94
CA GLU A 9 2.85 4.84 -5.23
C GLU A 9 4.20 4.53 -5.84
N ALA A 10 4.22 4.38 -7.17
CA ALA A 10 5.44 4.08 -7.91
C ALA A 10 5.56 4.95 -9.16
N THR A 11 6.78 5.07 -9.69
CA THR A 11 7.01 5.71 -10.99
C THR A 11 6.13 5.05 -12.05
N CYS A 12 5.48 5.85 -12.89
CA CYS A 12 4.55 5.35 -13.88
C CYS A 12 4.48 6.26 -15.11
N TRP A 13 3.99 5.71 -16.23
CA TRP A 13 3.86 6.37 -17.53
C TRP A 13 2.49 6.05 -18.14
N GLU A 14 1.96 6.92 -18.98
CA GLU A 14 0.59 6.82 -19.50
C GLU A 14 0.35 5.53 -20.29
N ASP A 15 1.27 5.17 -21.18
CA ASP A 15 1.08 4.08 -22.13
C ASP A 15 1.92 2.82 -21.83
N VAL A 16 2.69 2.82 -20.74
CA VAL A 16 3.63 1.74 -20.43
C VAL A 16 3.43 1.24 -19.00
N ARG A 17 3.17 -0.06 -18.88
CA ARG A 17 3.29 -0.80 -17.62
C ARG A 17 4.54 -1.67 -17.70
N ASP A 18 5.60 -1.19 -17.11
CA ASP A 18 6.87 -1.91 -17.04
C ASP A 18 7.27 -2.04 -15.57
N TYR A 19 6.92 -3.17 -14.98
CA TYR A 19 7.21 -3.43 -13.56
C TYR A 19 8.70 -3.46 -13.25
N ASP A 20 9.54 -3.81 -14.23
CA ASP A 20 10.99 -3.85 -14.05
C ASP A 20 11.60 -2.45 -13.97
N ARG A 21 10.91 -1.44 -14.51
CA ARG A 21 11.31 -0.03 -14.44
C ARG A 21 10.63 0.74 -13.32
N MET A 22 9.47 0.28 -12.87
CA MET A 22 8.73 0.95 -11.79
C MET A 22 9.52 0.86 -10.48
N GLU A 23 9.60 1.97 -9.77
CA GLU A 23 10.22 2.10 -8.45
C GLU A 23 9.24 2.74 -7.49
N ILE A 24 9.21 2.28 -6.25
CA ILE A 24 8.39 2.88 -5.20
C ILE A 24 8.83 4.33 -4.97
N ILE A 25 7.88 5.27 -4.96
CA ILE A 25 8.09 6.70 -4.69
C ILE A 25 7.34 7.21 -3.46
N GLU A 26 6.37 6.45 -2.94
CA GLU A 26 5.74 6.71 -1.63
C GLU A 26 5.36 5.37 -0.98
N ILE A 27 5.64 5.24 0.32
CA ILE A 27 5.11 4.18 1.17
C ILE A 27 4.13 4.83 2.13
N GLY A 28 2.84 4.52 1.98
CA GLY A 28 1.78 4.87 2.91
C GLY A 28 1.31 3.64 3.67
N ALA A 29 1.27 3.69 4.99
CA ALA A 29 0.75 2.58 5.78
C ALA A 29 0.03 3.04 7.04
N VAL A 30 -0.91 2.22 7.49
CA VAL A 30 -1.75 2.43 8.66
C VAL A 30 -1.81 1.15 9.48
N GLU A 31 -1.64 1.25 10.80
CA GLU A 31 -1.79 0.13 11.70
C GLU A 31 -3.19 0.05 12.30
N LEU A 32 -3.79 -1.15 12.21
CA LEU A 32 -4.98 -1.54 12.95
C LEU A 32 -4.59 -2.56 14.02
N PRO A 33 -4.71 -2.24 15.33
CA PRO A 33 -4.35 -3.17 16.41
C PRO A 33 -5.21 -4.46 16.44
N ALA A 34 -6.42 -4.38 15.90
CA ALA A 34 -7.34 -5.52 15.75
C ALA A 34 -8.20 -5.34 14.49
N ALA A 35 -8.91 -6.38 14.08
CA ALA A 35 -9.70 -6.39 12.85
C ALA A 35 -10.80 -5.31 12.80
N ASP A 36 -11.35 -4.97 13.95
CA ASP A 36 -12.47 -4.01 14.14
C ASP A 36 -12.03 -2.70 14.82
N SER A 37 -10.71 -2.45 14.88
CA SER A 37 -10.16 -1.27 15.54
C SER A 37 -10.02 -0.07 14.60
N PHE A 38 -9.86 1.10 15.22
CA PHE A 38 -9.44 2.30 14.51
C PHE A 38 -7.91 2.32 14.32
N PRO A 39 -7.42 3.03 13.30
CA PRO A 39 -6.00 3.26 13.11
C PRO A 39 -5.33 3.89 14.32
N THR A 40 -4.14 3.41 14.69
CA THR A 40 -3.37 3.91 15.85
C THR A 40 -2.05 4.54 15.47
N ARG A 41 -1.43 4.08 14.40
CA ARG A 41 -0.15 4.56 13.92
C ARG A 41 -0.16 4.65 12.41
N GLU A 42 0.60 5.60 11.88
CA GLU A 42 0.74 5.81 10.44
C GLU A 42 2.22 5.90 10.06
N PHE A 43 2.52 5.45 8.85
CA PHE A 43 3.80 5.65 8.19
C PHE A 43 3.57 6.31 6.84
N SER A 44 4.29 7.39 6.57
CA SER A 44 4.24 8.06 5.28
C SER A 44 5.62 8.60 4.96
N ARG A 45 6.23 8.07 3.90
CA ARG A 45 7.54 8.50 3.42
C ARG A 45 7.58 8.49 1.90
N PHE A 46 8.14 9.55 1.34
CA PHE A 46 8.57 9.54 -0.04
C PHE A 46 9.86 8.74 -0.19
N VAL A 47 10.06 8.20 -1.39
CA VAL A 47 11.24 7.45 -1.77
C VAL A 47 11.83 8.07 -3.02
N ARG A 48 13.13 8.26 -3.06
CA ARG A 48 13.83 8.76 -4.25
C ARG A 48 14.07 7.61 -5.22
N PRO A 49 13.49 7.66 -6.44
CA PRO A 49 13.78 6.67 -7.48
C PRO A 49 15.21 6.83 -8.01
N THR A 50 15.82 5.73 -8.45
CA THR A 50 17.22 5.70 -8.89
C THR A 50 17.40 5.27 -10.34
N ILE A 51 16.45 4.53 -10.92
CA ILE A 51 16.47 4.12 -12.33
C ILE A 51 15.90 5.24 -13.20
N GLU A 52 14.74 5.76 -12.83
CA GLU A 52 14.06 6.86 -13.52
C GLU A 52 13.86 8.00 -12.51
N PRO A 53 14.91 8.76 -12.20
CA PRO A 53 14.86 9.77 -11.14
C PRO A 53 13.91 10.93 -11.46
N GLU A 54 13.60 11.18 -12.73
CA GLU A 54 12.64 12.19 -13.15
C GLU A 54 11.24 11.60 -13.28
N LEU A 55 10.32 12.07 -12.44
CA LEU A 55 8.91 11.66 -12.52
C LEU A 55 8.27 12.14 -13.83
N SER A 56 7.63 11.23 -14.55
CA SER A 56 6.88 11.59 -15.74
C SER A 56 5.76 12.61 -15.42
N PRO A 57 5.35 13.46 -16.36
CA PRO A 57 4.19 14.34 -16.17
C PRO A 57 2.93 13.57 -15.78
N PHE A 58 2.73 12.38 -16.34
CA PHE A 58 1.63 11.49 -16.00
C PHE A 58 1.68 11.06 -14.53
N CYS A 59 2.85 10.60 -14.06
CA CYS A 59 3.04 10.20 -12.67
C CYS A 59 2.72 11.34 -11.71
N GLN A 60 3.27 12.53 -11.96
CA GLN A 60 3.01 13.72 -11.12
C GLN A 60 1.54 14.12 -11.14
N GLN A 61 0.85 14.02 -12.27
CA GLN A 61 -0.58 14.33 -12.37
C GLN A 61 -1.43 13.30 -11.64
N LEU A 62 -1.11 12.01 -11.77
CA LEU A 62 -1.85 10.90 -11.16
C LEU A 62 -1.73 10.90 -9.64
N THR A 63 -0.48 10.94 -9.14
CA THR A 63 -0.18 10.78 -7.72
C THR A 63 -0.18 12.10 -6.95
N THR A 64 -0.13 13.24 -7.65
CA THR A 64 0.11 14.58 -7.09
C THR A 64 1.48 14.73 -6.38
N ILE A 65 2.35 13.72 -6.45
CA ILE A 65 3.72 13.76 -5.94
C ILE A 65 4.56 14.62 -6.89
N ARG A 66 5.26 15.59 -6.35
CA ARG A 66 6.08 16.52 -7.14
C ARG A 66 7.53 16.04 -7.17
N GLN A 67 8.26 16.36 -8.22
CA GLN A 67 9.69 16.03 -8.34
C GLN A 67 10.48 16.39 -7.08
N ARG A 68 10.30 17.60 -6.54
CA ARG A 68 10.98 18.08 -5.34
C ARG A 68 10.72 17.23 -4.08
N ASP A 69 9.62 16.48 -4.03
CA ASP A 69 9.24 15.66 -2.89
C ASP A 69 10.09 14.38 -2.86
N VAL A 70 10.32 13.78 -4.04
CA VAL A 70 11.20 12.62 -4.20
C VAL A 70 12.68 13.00 -4.21
N ASP A 71 13.07 14.15 -4.79
CA ASP A 71 14.47 14.63 -4.80
C ASP A 71 15.06 14.77 -3.39
N ARG A 72 14.22 15.11 -2.42
CA ARG A 72 14.60 15.31 -1.01
C ARG A 72 14.51 14.04 -0.18
N ALA A 73 13.93 13.00 -0.72
CA ALA A 73 13.73 11.74 -0.02
C ALA A 73 14.99 10.89 -0.02
N SER A 74 15.06 9.95 0.91
CA SER A 74 16.04 8.88 0.91
C SER A 74 15.69 7.85 -0.16
N GLU A 75 16.67 7.06 -0.59
CA GLU A 75 16.48 5.94 -1.50
C GLU A 75 15.75 4.77 -0.81
N PHE A 76 15.22 3.85 -1.62
CA PHE A 76 14.41 2.73 -1.15
C PHE A 76 15.04 1.94 0.01
N PRO A 77 16.33 1.56 0.01
CA PRO A 77 16.91 0.79 1.11
C PRO A 77 16.76 1.44 2.48
N ALA A 78 16.96 2.75 2.55
CA ALA A 78 16.86 3.50 3.81
C ALA A 78 15.40 3.63 4.26
N VAL A 79 14.49 4.01 3.35
CA VAL A 79 13.08 4.17 3.67
C VAL A 79 12.43 2.83 4.01
N PHE A 80 12.82 1.77 3.32
CA PHE A 80 12.32 0.42 3.59
C PHE A 80 12.79 -0.09 4.97
N ALA A 81 14.04 0.20 5.36
CA ALA A 81 14.53 -0.10 6.71
C ALA A 81 13.72 0.63 7.79
N GLU A 82 13.41 1.94 7.60
CA GLU A 82 12.52 2.70 8.49
C GLU A 82 11.12 2.09 8.56
N PHE A 83 10.60 1.63 7.41
CA PHE A 83 9.28 0.98 7.35
C PHE A 83 9.28 -0.34 8.12
N VAL A 84 10.28 -1.19 7.93
CA VAL A 84 10.42 -2.45 8.67
C VAL A 84 10.55 -2.19 10.17
N GLU A 85 11.35 -1.21 10.60
CA GLU A 85 11.45 -0.81 11.99
C GLU A 85 10.10 -0.31 12.54
N TRP A 86 9.36 0.49 11.76
CA TRP A 86 8.03 0.95 12.15
C TRP A 86 7.04 -0.21 12.30
N THR A 87 7.13 -1.27 11.50
CA THR A 87 6.26 -2.45 11.67
C THR A 87 6.51 -3.17 12.99
N GLY A 88 7.72 -3.08 13.56
CA GLY A 88 8.11 -3.70 14.83
C GLY A 88 8.18 -5.21 14.77
N ASP A 89 8.52 -5.82 15.90
CA ASP A 89 8.79 -7.27 16.00
C ASP A 89 7.53 -8.13 16.23
N GLU A 90 6.41 -7.50 16.63
CA GLU A 90 5.18 -8.23 16.90
C GLU A 90 4.54 -8.75 15.60
N PRO A 91 4.01 -9.98 15.59
CA PRO A 91 3.36 -10.55 14.42
C PRO A 91 2.20 -9.68 13.92
N PHE A 92 2.12 -9.52 12.61
CA PHE A 92 1.05 -8.79 11.93
C PHE A 92 0.63 -9.51 10.64
N VAL A 93 -0.47 -9.06 10.08
CA VAL A 93 -0.94 -9.42 8.75
C VAL A 93 -0.81 -8.18 7.86
N LEU A 94 -0.06 -8.29 6.77
CA LEU A 94 0.02 -7.25 5.76
C LEU A 94 -1.28 -7.24 4.95
N CYS A 95 -1.84 -6.07 4.70
CA CYS A 95 -3.06 -5.89 3.93
C CYS A 95 -2.85 -4.85 2.84
N SER A 96 -3.37 -5.07 1.64
CA SER A 96 -3.36 -4.07 0.58
C SER A 96 -4.56 -4.19 -0.35
N TRP A 97 -4.83 -3.16 -1.17
CA TRP A 97 -5.94 -3.18 -2.12
C TRP A 97 -5.58 -3.89 -3.43
N GLY A 98 -5.17 -5.15 -3.32
CA GLY A 98 -4.75 -6.00 -4.42
C GLY A 98 -3.53 -6.81 -4.06
N GLY A 99 -2.77 -7.23 -5.06
CA GLY A 99 -1.48 -7.92 -4.89
C GLY A 99 -0.29 -7.10 -5.37
N TYR A 100 -0.57 -5.91 -5.92
CA TYR A 100 0.45 -5.06 -6.52
C TYR A 100 1.49 -4.63 -5.50
N ASP A 101 1.06 -4.12 -4.35
CA ASP A 101 1.94 -3.55 -3.34
C ASP A 101 2.98 -4.55 -2.83
N LEU A 102 2.53 -5.77 -2.49
CA LEU A 102 3.45 -6.84 -2.08
C LEU A 102 4.40 -7.24 -3.22
N THR A 103 3.93 -7.25 -4.46
CA THR A 103 4.76 -7.56 -5.63
C THR A 103 5.81 -6.47 -5.84
N GLN A 104 5.42 -5.20 -5.74
CA GLN A 104 6.34 -4.08 -5.90
C GLN A 104 7.41 -4.04 -4.80
N PHE A 105 7.05 -4.33 -3.55
CA PHE A 105 8.04 -4.51 -2.49
C PHE A 105 9.07 -5.59 -2.81
N ARG A 106 8.64 -6.74 -3.37
CA ARG A 106 9.58 -7.80 -3.78
C ARG A 106 10.53 -7.34 -4.87
N ILE A 107 9.99 -6.69 -5.90
CA ILE A 107 10.79 -6.17 -7.03
C ILE A 107 11.84 -5.17 -6.52
N ASP A 108 11.43 -4.21 -5.69
CA ASP A 108 12.39 -3.22 -5.19
C ASP A 108 13.38 -3.82 -4.18
N CYS A 109 12.97 -4.77 -3.34
CA CYS A 109 13.91 -5.51 -2.50
C CYS A 109 14.93 -6.28 -3.34
N ASP A 110 14.49 -7.04 -4.33
CA ASP A 110 15.38 -7.82 -5.21
C ASP A 110 16.36 -6.91 -5.96
N ARG A 111 15.88 -5.79 -6.46
CA ARG A 111 16.69 -4.77 -7.15
C ARG A 111 17.83 -4.23 -6.30
N HIS A 112 17.57 -4.04 -5.02
CA HIS A 112 18.56 -3.52 -4.06
C HIS A 112 19.30 -4.60 -3.27
N GLY A 113 19.13 -5.89 -3.62
CA GLY A 113 19.75 -7.00 -2.92
C GLY A 113 19.27 -7.18 -1.48
N LEU A 114 18.06 -6.73 -1.18
CA LEU A 114 17.42 -6.85 0.13
C LEU A 114 16.51 -8.08 0.17
N SER A 115 16.35 -8.65 1.35
CA SER A 115 15.37 -9.72 1.57
C SER A 115 14.06 -9.12 2.08
N LEU A 116 12.94 -9.49 1.48
CA LEU A 116 11.63 -9.15 2.02
C LEU A 116 11.44 -9.92 3.35
N PRO A 117 11.09 -9.25 4.47
CA PRO A 117 10.86 -9.91 5.75
C PRO A 117 9.75 -10.96 5.65
N LYS A 118 9.94 -12.13 6.30
CA LYS A 118 8.93 -13.20 6.31
C LYS A 118 7.57 -12.77 6.87
N SER A 119 7.55 -11.78 7.76
CA SER A 119 6.31 -11.18 8.27
C SER A 119 5.40 -10.61 7.19
N PHE A 120 5.96 -10.20 6.04
CA PHE A 120 5.20 -9.66 4.89
C PHE A 120 4.54 -10.77 4.04
N GLU A 121 4.96 -12.03 4.20
CA GLU A 121 4.37 -13.16 3.45
C GLU A 121 2.95 -13.46 3.90
N ARG A 122 2.59 -13.12 5.15
CA ARG A 122 1.22 -13.22 5.65
C ARG A 122 0.41 -12.02 5.15
N HIS A 123 -0.10 -12.14 3.93
CA HIS A 123 -0.75 -11.06 3.20
C HIS A 123 -2.22 -11.34 2.90
N VAL A 124 -3.08 -10.34 3.15
CA VAL A 124 -4.51 -10.34 2.79
C VAL A 124 -4.75 -9.36 1.64
N ASN A 125 -5.21 -9.89 0.51
CA ASN A 125 -5.69 -9.09 -0.61
C ASN A 125 -7.12 -8.62 -0.34
N LEU A 126 -7.25 -7.43 0.26
CA LEU A 126 -8.54 -6.86 0.66
C LEU A 126 -9.53 -6.67 -0.50
N LYS A 127 -9.03 -6.40 -1.71
CA LYS A 127 -9.86 -6.26 -2.92
C LYS A 127 -10.59 -7.56 -3.26
N LYS A 128 -9.93 -8.71 -3.13
CA LYS A 128 -10.53 -10.03 -3.36
C LYS A 128 -11.53 -10.36 -2.27
N GLU A 129 -11.16 -10.14 -1.01
CA GLU A 129 -12.01 -10.42 0.13
C GLU A 129 -13.27 -9.54 0.14
N PHE A 130 -13.11 -8.25 -0.18
CA PHE A 130 -14.26 -7.36 -0.34
C PHE A 130 -15.22 -7.87 -1.41
N ALA A 131 -14.72 -8.19 -2.60
CA ALA A 131 -15.56 -8.68 -3.69
C ALA A 131 -16.33 -9.97 -3.31
N ARG A 132 -15.65 -10.89 -2.60
CA ARG A 132 -16.24 -12.13 -2.10
C ARG A 132 -17.36 -11.86 -1.10
N LEU A 133 -17.11 -11.02 -0.09
CA LEU A 133 -18.08 -10.69 0.97
C LEU A 133 -19.27 -9.86 0.47
N ALA A 134 -19.05 -8.98 -0.50
CA ALA A 134 -20.08 -8.16 -1.13
C ALA A 134 -20.83 -8.88 -2.26
N GLY A 135 -20.50 -10.14 -2.57
CA GLY A 135 -21.17 -10.93 -3.63
C GLY A 135 -20.92 -10.36 -5.04
N LEU A 136 -19.82 -9.63 -5.26
CA LEU A 136 -19.54 -9.01 -6.54
C LEU A 136 -18.98 -10.03 -7.56
N ARG A 137 -19.49 -9.98 -8.79
CA ARG A 137 -18.98 -10.83 -9.89
C ARG A 137 -17.56 -10.45 -10.33
N LYS A 138 -17.17 -9.19 -10.16
CA LYS A 138 -15.83 -8.66 -10.46
C LYS A 138 -15.40 -7.75 -9.30
N SER A 139 -14.13 -7.80 -8.96
CA SER A 139 -13.57 -6.88 -7.97
C SER A 139 -13.61 -5.42 -8.50
N CYS A 140 -13.72 -4.46 -7.59
CA CYS A 140 -13.73 -3.04 -7.90
C CYS A 140 -12.48 -2.33 -7.33
N GLY A 141 -12.25 -1.11 -7.77
CA GLY A 141 -11.25 -0.22 -7.16
C GLY A 141 -11.65 0.21 -5.75
N MET A 142 -10.71 0.77 -4.99
CA MET A 142 -10.93 1.25 -3.61
C MET A 142 -12.08 2.25 -3.53
N LYS A 143 -12.16 3.23 -4.43
CA LYS A 143 -13.29 4.19 -4.51
C LYS A 143 -14.64 3.51 -4.72
N GLY A 144 -14.68 2.47 -5.55
CA GLY A 144 -15.90 1.68 -5.75
C GLY A 144 -16.33 0.94 -4.49
N ALA A 145 -15.39 0.42 -3.71
CA ALA A 145 -15.67 -0.24 -2.45
C ALA A 145 -16.14 0.75 -1.38
N LEU A 146 -15.51 1.93 -1.26
CA LEU A 146 -15.99 3.00 -0.39
C LEU A 146 -17.44 3.38 -0.72
N SER A 147 -17.73 3.62 -2.01
CA SER A 147 -19.09 3.93 -2.47
C SER A 147 -20.09 2.83 -2.13
N HIS A 148 -19.72 1.56 -2.29
CA HIS A 148 -20.57 0.41 -1.93
C HIS A 148 -20.87 0.36 -0.43
N LEU A 149 -19.93 0.82 0.41
CA LEU A 149 -20.09 0.88 1.88
C LEU A 149 -20.74 2.19 2.35
N GLY A 150 -21.04 3.13 1.46
CA GLY A 150 -21.55 4.46 1.83
C GLY A 150 -20.51 5.32 2.54
N LEU A 151 -19.22 5.04 2.35
CA LEU A 151 -18.11 5.78 2.93
C LEU A 151 -17.60 6.84 1.95
N PRO A 152 -17.41 8.11 2.36
CA PRO A 152 -16.77 9.10 1.51
C PRO A 152 -15.28 8.80 1.31
N LEU A 153 -14.72 9.18 0.18
CA LEU A 153 -13.28 9.25 -0.01
C LEU A 153 -12.73 10.39 0.86
N GLU A 154 -11.69 10.12 1.62
CA GLU A 154 -10.98 11.11 2.43
C GLU A 154 -9.58 11.32 1.87
N GLY A 155 -9.12 12.59 1.86
CA GLY A 155 -7.81 12.94 1.32
C GLY A 155 -7.74 12.90 -0.21
N THR A 156 -6.55 12.71 -0.73
CA THR A 156 -6.23 12.72 -2.16
C THR A 156 -6.03 11.30 -2.67
N HIS A 157 -6.84 10.88 -3.65
CA HIS A 157 -6.66 9.57 -4.30
C HIS A 157 -5.34 9.51 -5.06
N HIS A 158 -4.69 8.34 -5.04
CA HIS A 158 -3.32 8.14 -5.49
C HIS A 158 -2.27 8.92 -4.68
N ARG A 159 -2.51 8.99 -3.38
CA ARG A 159 -1.50 9.30 -2.37
C ARG A 159 -1.46 8.12 -1.40
N GLY A 160 -0.30 7.49 -1.30
CA GLY A 160 -0.13 6.24 -0.56
C GLY A 160 -0.72 6.28 0.84
N ILE A 161 -0.45 7.34 1.61
CA ILE A 161 -1.01 7.45 2.98
C ILE A 161 -2.52 7.68 2.98
N ASP A 162 -3.07 8.48 2.07
CA ASP A 162 -4.50 8.75 2.02
C ASP A 162 -5.28 7.52 1.55
N ASP A 163 -4.74 6.79 0.57
CA ASP A 163 -5.34 5.54 0.09
C ASP A 163 -5.20 4.43 1.15
N ALA A 164 -4.08 4.32 1.87
CA ALA A 164 -3.94 3.40 3.01
C ALA A 164 -4.97 3.66 4.11
N ARG A 165 -5.25 4.94 4.44
CA ARG A 165 -6.33 5.33 5.39
C ARG A 165 -7.70 4.88 4.90
N ASN A 166 -8.03 5.13 3.64
CA ASN A 166 -9.30 4.72 3.05
C ASN A 166 -9.44 3.20 3.00
N ILE A 167 -8.37 2.49 2.65
CA ILE A 167 -8.32 1.02 2.64
C ILE A 167 -8.49 0.49 4.07
N ALA A 168 -7.89 1.11 5.08
CA ALA A 168 -8.04 0.72 6.48
C ALA A 168 -9.50 0.84 6.96
N ARG A 169 -10.24 1.87 6.52
CA ARG A 169 -11.68 2.02 6.81
C ARG A 169 -12.50 0.89 6.19
N ILE A 170 -12.17 0.47 4.97
CA ILE A 170 -12.78 -0.71 4.34
C ILE A 170 -12.38 -1.97 5.10
N ALA A 171 -11.11 -2.11 5.46
CA ALA A 171 -10.57 -3.26 6.19
C ALA A 171 -11.29 -3.48 7.51
N ALA A 172 -11.55 -2.43 8.30
CA ALA A 172 -12.30 -2.50 9.56
C ALA A 172 -13.72 -3.05 9.40
N VAL A 173 -14.32 -2.93 8.22
CA VAL A 173 -15.63 -3.52 7.92
C VAL A 173 -15.53 -4.99 7.51
N ILE A 174 -14.48 -5.39 6.79
CA ILE A 174 -14.40 -6.72 6.19
C ILE A 174 -13.57 -7.72 7.01
N LEU A 175 -12.49 -7.27 7.68
CA LEU A 175 -11.62 -8.16 8.45
C LEU A 175 -12.37 -8.96 9.53
N PRO A 176 -13.32 -8.39 10.31
CA PRO A 176 -14.08 -9.13 11.30
C PRO A 176 -14.95 -10.26 10.71
N ARG A 177 -15.21 -10.21 9.40
CA ARG A 177 -16.04 -11.18 8.68
C ARG A 177 -15.20 -12.27 7.97
N LEU A 178 -13.88 -12.15 8.02
CA LEU A 178 -12.99 -13.18 7.51
C LEU A 178 -12.87 -14.31 8.53
N SER A 179 -12.83 -15.55 8.04
CA SER A 179 -12.46 -16.67 8.91
C SER A 179 -11.07 -16.41 9.49
N PRO A 180 -10.79 -16.84 10.74
CA PRO A 180 -9.47 -16.71 11.30
C PRO A 180 -8.42 -17.24 10.31
N LEU A 181 -7.40 -16.43 10.02
CA LEU A 181 -6.27 -16.89 9.22
C LEU A 181 -5.62 -18.02 10.03
N SER A 182 -5.60 -19.24 9.47
CA SER A 182 -4.91 -20.37 10.07
C SER A 182 -3.43 -20.00 10.29
N ASP A 183 -2.92 -20.28 11.47
CA ASP A 183 -1.52 -20.09 11.83
C ASP A 183 -0.61 -20.99 11.00
#